data_73dd6d718cb9450733c58d714a31bcfe
#
_entry.id   73dd6d718cb9450733c58d714a31bcfe
#
_cell.length_a   1.000
_cell.length_b   1.000
_cell.length_c   1.000
_cell.angle_alpha   90.00
_cell.angle_beta   90.00
_cell.angle_gamma   90.00
#
_symmetry.space_group_name_H-M   'P 1'
#
loop_
_entity.id
_entity.type
_entity.pdbx_description
1 polymer ?
#
loop_
_entity_poly.entity_id
_entity_poly.type
_entity_poly.pdbx_seq_one_letter_code
_entity_poly.pdbx_strand_id
1 'polypeptide(L)'
;FLAQVLRDGKGAACAAAVADIATHHLQTNRPIPCGDTGDYCRARAKLDLGALQTLTRQAARRMETEAKEAWRWQGRCAKLVDGFTFTMPDTPSNQRRFPQLTSQAPGVGLPIARACAIVSLSTAAIHDLAVGPYQGKQTGETALLRTMLDTFDPGDVAVFDRYYGSYMMIALLQQRGVDVCARVHQRRHCDFRRGTRLGDYDHLVTWTRPARPAWMSPR
;
A
#
# COMPACT_ATOMS: atom_id res chain seq x y z
N PHE A 1 10.32 -16.75 -7.28
CA PHE A 1 9.19 -15.83 -7.40
C PHE A 1 9.64 -14.36 -7.42
N LEU A 2 10.40 -13.89 -6.44
CA LEU A 2 10.90 -12.51 -6.42
C LEU A 2 11.71 -12.16 -7.67
N ALA A 3 12.60 -13.04 -8.11
CA ALA A 3 13.36 -12.85 -9.35
C ALA A 3 12.46 -12.71 -10.59
N GLN A 4 11.35 -13.45 -10.63
CA GLN A 4 10.35 -13.30 -11.70
C GLN A 4 9.71 -11.91 -11.68
N VAL A 5 9.30 -11.43 -10.49
CA VAL A 5 8.62 -10.14 -10.35
C VAL A 5 9.55 -8.96 -10.65
N LEU A 6 10.83 -9.09 -10.31
CA LEU A 6 11.84 -8.04 -10.53
C LEU A 6 12.37 -7.96 -11.97
N ARG A 7 11.95 -8.88 -12.85
CA ARG A 7 12.31 -8.79 -14.27
C ARG A 7 11.50 -7.71 -14.98
N ASP A 8 12.18 -6.94 -15.80
CA ASP A 8 11.57 -5.88 -16.60
C ASP A 8 10.58 -6.41 -17.63
N GLY A 9 9.43 -5.78 -17.73
CA GLY A 9 8.47 -5.91 -18.82
C GLY A 9 8.03 -7.36 -19.12
N LYS A 10 8.24 -7.78 -20.37
CA LYS A 10 7.82 -9.10 -20.88
C LYS A 10 8.59 -10.29 -20.26
N GLY A 11 9.66 -10.04 -19.52
CA GLY A 11 10.49 -11.06 -18.88
C GLY A 11 9.88 -11.71 -17.64
N ALA A 12 8.77 -11.21 -17.10
CA ALA A 12 8.11 -11.74 -15.91
C ALA A 12 7.27 -13.02 -16.14
N ALA A 13 7.46 -13.71 -17.27
CA ALA A 13 6.77 -14.94 -17.60
C ALA A 13 7.21 -16.11 -16.71
N CYS A 14 6.28 -17.04 -16.43
CA CYS A 14 6.61 -18.26 -15.67
C CYS A 14 7.71 -19.09 -16.35
N ALA A 15 7.74 -19.15 -17.68
CA ALA A 15 8.77 -19.84 -18.46
C ALA A 15 10.17 -19.25 -18.19
N ALA A 16 10.30 -17.93 -18.10
CA ALA A 16 11.56 -17.29 -17.78
C ALA A 16 12.02 -17.63 -16.35
N ALA A 17 11.10 -17.67 -15.39
CA ALA A 17 11.41 -18.06 -14.01
C ALA A 17 11.89 -19.51 -13.92
N VAL A 18 11.27 -20.43 -14.67
CA VAL A 18 11.69 -21.85 -14.74
C VAL A 18 13.07 -21.97 -15.38
N ALA A 19 13.34 -21.23 -16.46
CA ALA A 19 14.65 -21.21 -17.10
C ALA A 19 15.76 -20.70 -16.14
N ASP A 20 15.47 -19.66 -15.35
CA ASP A 20 16.43 -19.16 -14.34
C ASP A 20 16.72 -20.20 -13.26
N ILE A 21 15.67 -20.91 -12.78
CA ILE A 21 15.83 -21.96 -11.80
C ILE A 21 16.71 -23.08 -12.37
N ALA A 22 16.45 -23.50 -13.61
CA ALA A 22 17.26 -24.52 -14.29
C ALA A 22 18.72 -24.09 -14.44
N THR A 23 18.97 -22.83 -14.84
CA THR A 23 20.31 -22.26 -14.94
C THR A 23 21.02 -22.23 -13.57
N HIS A 24 20.34 -21.81 -12.53
CA HIS A 24 20.90 -21.81 -11.17
C HIS A 24 21.23 -23.22 -10.69
N HIS A 25 20.39 -24.21 -10.98
CA HIS A 25 20.65 -25.62 -10.64
C HIS A 25 21.87 -26.16 -11.40
N LEU A 26 22.01 -25.83 -12.68
CA LEU A 26 23.22 -26.16 -13.47
C LEU A 26 24.48 -25.57 -12.82
N GLN A 27 24.47 -24.28 -12.49
CA GLN A 27 25.61 -23.58 -11.88
C GLN A 27 25.98 -24.12 -10.50
N THR A 28 25.01 -24.66 -9.76
CA THR A 28 25.19 -25.20 -8.40
C THR A 28 25.30 -26.72 -8.35
N ASN A 29 25.44 -27.37 -9.52
CA ASN A 29 25.53 -28.83 -9.69
C ASN A 29 24.36 -29.60 -9.00
N ARG A 30 23.15 -29.06 -9.13
CA ARG A 30 21.91 -29.67 -8.61
C ARG A 30 21.13 -30.32 -9.74
N PRO A 31 20.26 -31.30 -9.45
CA PRO A 31 19.34 -31.87 -10.47
C PRO A 31 18.51 -30.77 -11.12
N ILE A 32 18.47 -30.75 -12.44
CA ILE A 32 17.70 -29.77 -13.19
C ILE A 32 16.20 -30.10 -13.04
N PRO A 33 15.36 -29.15 -12.57
CA PRO A 33 13.93 -29.38 -12.46
C PRO A 33 13.27 -29.52 -13.85
N CYS A 34 12.08 -30.09 -13.88
CA CYS A 34 11.28 -30.15 -15.09
C CYS A 34 11.06 -28.75 -15.68
N GLY A 35 11.20 -28.60 -16.98
CA GLY A 35 10.99 -27.33 -17.70
C GLY A 35 9.52 -26.91 -17.83
N ASP A 36 8.56 -27.72 -17.36
CA ASP A 36 7.14 -27.38 -17.37
C ASP A 36 6.82 -26.27 -16.37
N THR A 37 6.12 -25.26 -16.85
CA THR A 37 5.67 -24.13 -16.02
C THR A 37 4.54 -24.49 -15.06
N GLY A 38 3.84 -25.60 -15.27
CA GLY A 38 2.71 -26.03 -14.44
C GLY A 38 3.10 -26.27 -12.99
N ASP A 39 4.22 -26.96 -12.74
CA ASP A 39 4.73 -27.19 -11.39
C ASP A 39 5.11 -25.89 -10.68
N TYR A 40 5.75 -24.99 -11.40
CA TYR A 40 6.08 -23.66 -10.89
C TYR A 40 4.81 -22.87 -10.53
N CYS A 41 3.79 -22.88 -11.40
CA CYS A 41 2.52 -22.19 -11.14
C CYS A 41 1.79 -22.79 -9.93
N ARG A 42 1.78 -24.11 -9.79
CA ARG A 42 1.20 -24.81 -8.62
C ARG A 42 1.96 -24.47 -7.33
N ALA A 43 3.27 -24.42 -7.37
CA ALA A 43 4.09 -24.01 -6.21
C ALA A 43 3.84 -22.55 -5.83
N ARG A 44 3.78 -21.64 -6.82
CA ARG A 44 3.48 -20.23 -6.59
C ARG A 44 2.09 -20.01 -5.97
N ALA A 45 1.09 -20.79 -6.38
CA ALA A 45 -0.26 -20.69 -5.83
C ALA A 45 -0.35 -21.08 -4.33
N LYS A 46 0.67 -21.78 -3.82
CA LYS A 46 0.77 -22.18 -2.40
C LYS A 46 1.50 -21.14 -1.54
N LEU A 47 2.02 -20.04 -2.12
CA LEU A 47 2.67 -18.99 -1.36
C LEU A 47 1.67 -18.36 -0.40
N ASP A 48 2.02 -18.34 0.86
CA ASP A 48 1.22 -17.68 1.90
C ASP A 48 1.34 -16.16 1.79
N LEU A 49 0.21 -15.47 1.72
CA LEU A 49 0.17 -14.02 1.60
C LEU A 49 0.75 -13.34 2.84
N GLY A 50 0.47 -13.87 4.03
CA GLY A 50 0.98 -13.32 5.30
C GLY A 50 2.51 -13.42 5.38
N ALA A 51 3.08 -14.53 4.89
CA ALA A 51 4.53 -14.68 4.79
C ALA A 51 5.14 -13.65 3.84
N LEU A 52 4.52 -13.40 2.68
CA LEU A 52 4.98 -12.37 1.74
C LEU A 52 4.90 -10.96 2.34
N GLN A 53 3.79 -10.63 3.00
CA GLN A 53 3.63 -9.34 3.68
C GLN A 53 4.67 -9.16 4.79
N THR A 54 4.91 -10.20 5.58
CA THR A 54 5.93 -10.19 6.64
C THR A 54 7.32 -9.94 6.06
N LEU A 55 7.68 -10.66 5.00
CA LEU A 55 8.97 -10.48 4.32
C LEU A 55 9.13 -9.06 3.77
N THR A 56 8.08 -8.53 3.13
CA THR A 56 8.08 -7.16 2.60
C THR A 56 8.30 -6.13 3.71
N ARG A 57 7.57 -6.25 4.82
CA ARG A 57 7.72 -5.36 5.98
C ARG A 57 9.12 -5.46 6.61
N GLN A 58 9.68 -6.68 6.73
CA GLN A 58 11.02 -6.88 7.26
C GLN A 58 12.09 -6.28 6.35
N ALA A 59 11.99 -6.49 5.03
CA ALA A 59 12.91 -5.91 4.06
C ALA A 59 12.87 -4.38 4.10
N ALA A 60 11.67 -3.79 4.11
CA ALA A 60 11.51 -2.34 4.21
C ALA A 60 12.10 -1.77 5.51
N ARG A 61 11.84 -2.41 6.66
CA ARG A 61 12.43 -1.99 7.94
C ARG A 61 13.95 -2.05 7.91
N ARG A 62 14.52 -3.11 7.33
CA ARG A 62 15.98 -3.20 7.19
C ARG A 62 16.53 -2.08 6.32
N MET A 63 15.92 -1.81 5.16
CA MET A 63 16.31 -0.68 4.30
C MET A 63 16.24 0.65 5.04
N GLU A 64 15.21 0.87 5.88
CA GLU A 64 15.11 2.07 6.70
C GLU A 64 16.23 2.20 7.75
N THR A 65 16.64 1.11 8.38
CA THR A 65 17.78 1.15 9.34
C THR A 65 19.11 1.46 8.65
N GLU A 66 19.26 1.08 7.39
CA GLU A 66 20.45 1.33 6.56
C GLU A 66 20.38 2.67 5.80
N ALA A 67 19.23 3.39 5.87
CA ALA A 67 19.01 4.66 5.18
C ALA A 67 19.94 5.76 5.70
N LYS A 68 20.55 6.50 4.79
CA LYS A 68 21.42 7.64 5.15
C LYS A 68 20.59 8.75 5.79
N GLU A 69 21.16 9.41 6.80
CA GLU A 69 20.52 10.54 7.48
C GLU A 69 20.10 11.65 6.49
N ALA A 70 20.91 11.92 5.49
CA ALA A 70 20.62 12.90 4.43
C ALA A 70 19.38 12.57 3.57
N TRP A 71 18.86 11.34 3.63
CA TRP A 71 17.63 10.92 2.95
C TRP A 71 16.39 11.11 3.82
N ARG A 72 16.56 11.43 5.09
CA ARG A 72 15.48 11.64 6.05
C ARG A 72 15.06 13.11 6.05
N TRP A 73 13.78 13.32 6.22
CA TRP A 73 13.27 14.68 6.37
C TRP A 73 13.44 15.14 7.83
N GLN A 74 14.42 16.01 8.08
CA GLN A 74 14.76 16.47 9.43
C GLN A 74 14.98 15.31 10.43
N GLY A 75 15.73 14.29 10.01
CA GLY A 75 15.99 13.11 10.83
C GLY A 75 14.83 12.11 10.92
N ARG A 76 13.72 12.36 10.26
CA ARG A 76 12.47 11.57 10.34
C ARG A 76 12.23 10.76 9.08
N CYS A 77 11.60 9.59 9.24
CA CYS A 77 11.13 8.81 8.11
C CYS A 77 9.80 9.39 7.59
N ALA A 78 9.80 9.85 6.34
CA ALA A 78 8.59 10.29 5.65
C ALA A 78 8.03 9.12 4.82
N LYS A 79 6.80 8.71 5.11
CA LYS A 79 6.10 7.61 4.45
C LYS A 79 4.95 8.13 3.61
N LEU A 80 5.05 7.94 2.30
CA LEU A 80 4.00 8.29 1.34
C LEU A 80 2.90 7.24 1.37
N VAL A 81 1.66 7.69 1.40
CA VAL A 81 0.47 6.84 1.27
C VAL A 81 -0.25 7.20 -0.01
N ASP A 82 -0.46 6.22 -0.87
CA ASP A 82 -1.24 6.40 -2.08
C ASP A 82 -2.04 5.14 -2.44
N GLY A 83 -3.11 5.34 -3.19
CA GLY A 83 -4.00 4.29 -3.65
C GLY A 83 -4.03 4.18 -5.16
N PHE A 84 -4.28 2.97 -5.64
CA PHE A 84 -4.45 2.71 -7.06
C PHE A 84 -5.44 1.56 -7.29
N THR A 85 -5.90 1.44 -8.53
CA THR A 85 -6.75 0.34 -8.95
C THR A 85 -6.07 -0.46 -10.05
N PHE A 86 -6.38 -1.76 -10.10
CA PHE A 86 -5.89 -2.64 -11.15
C PHE A 86 -6.91 -3.71 -11.48
N THR A 87 -6.91 -4.15 -12.73
CA THR A 87 -7.73 -5.26 -13.20
C THR A 87 -6.98 -6.57 -13.10
N MET A 88 -7.73 -7.66 -12.98
CA MET A 88 -7.20 -9.02 -12.88
C MET A 88 -7.76 -9.89 -14.00
N PRO A 89 -7.11 -11.05 -14.29
CA PRO A 89 -7.67 -12.02 -15.23
C PRO A 89 -9.10 -12.39 -14.88
N ASP A 90 -9.95 -12.51 -15.92
CA ASP A 90 -11.35 -12.87 -15.74
C ASP A 90 -11.48 -14.34 -15.41
N THR A 91 -11.54 -14.64 -14.13
CA THR A 91 -11.77 -15.98 -13.60
C THR A 91 -12.94 -15.96 -12.61
N PRO A 92 -13.70 -17.06 -12.47
CA PRO A 92 -14.79 -17.12 -11.49
C PRO A 92 -14.34 -16.82 -10.06
N SER A 93 -13.09 -17.16 -9.70
CA SER A 93 -12.51 -16.88 -8.39
C SER A 93 -12.26 -15.38 -8.20
N ASN A 94 -11.69 -14.73 -9.22
CA ASN A 94 -11.43 -13.28 -9.16
C ASN A 94 -12.73 -12.50 -9.18
N GLN A 95 -13.70 -12.87 -10.01
CA GLN A 95 -15.03 -12.21 -10.03
C GLN A 95 -15.76 -12.32 -8.67
N ARG A 96 -15.67 -13.46 -7.98
CA ARG A 96 -16.28 -13.59 -6.64
C ARG A 96 -15.66 -12.67 -5.61
N ARG A 97 -14.33 -12.51 -5.64
CA ARG A 97 -13.61 -11.72 -4.63
C ARG A 97 -13.50 -10.24 -4.99
N PHE A 98 -13.37 -9.93 -6.27
CA PHE A 98 -13.14 -8.60 -6.82
C PHE A 98 -14.05 -8.37 -8.04
N PRO A 99 -15.36 -8.26 -7.82
CA PRO A 99 -16.31 -8.20 -8.92
C PRO A 99 -16.04 -7.04 -9.87
N GLN A 100 -16.39 -7.22 -11.15
CA GLN A 100 -16.43 -6.16 -12.14
C GLN A 100 -17.31 -4.99 -11.67
N LEU A 101 -17.20 -3.83 -12.33
CA LEU A 101 -18.04 -2.68 -12.04
C LEU A 101 -19.53 -2.99 -12.30
N THR A 102 -20.40 -2.62 -11.36
CA THR A 102 -21.86 -2.80 -11.49
C THR A 102 -22.48 -1.95 -12.59
N SER A 103 -21.77 -0.94 -13.09
CA SER A 103 -22.17 -0.13 -14.26
C SER A 103 -21.98 -0.85 -15.59
N GLN A 104 -21.30 -1.99 -15.60
CA GLN A 104 -21.05 -2.81 -16.79
C GLN A 104 -22.00 -4.00 -16.80
N ALA A 105 -22.44 -4.42 -18.00
CA ALA A 105 -23.25 -5.61 -18.13
C ALA A 105 -22.50 -6.85 -17.59
N PRO A 106 -23.21 -7.82 -16.96
CA PRO A 106 -22.59 -9.03 -16.44
C PRO A 106 -21.78 -9.76 -17.50
N GLY A 107 -20.55 -10.18 -17.15
CA GLY A 107 -19.64 -10.91 -18.04
C GLY A 107 -18.89 -10.06 -19.07
N VAL A 108 -19.04 -8.73 -19.06
CA VAL A 108 -18.34 -7.80 -19.96
C VAL A 108 -17.13 -7.16 -19.30
N GLY A 109 -17.19 -6.96 -17.98
CA GLY A 109 -16.13 -6.28 -17.23
C GLY A 109 -15.12 -7.24 -16.61
N LEU A 110 -13.88 -6.76 -16.46
CA LEU A 110 -12.83 -7.48 -15.74
C LEU A 110 -12.97 -7.30 -14.23
N PRO A 111 -12.54 -8.30 -13.43
CA PRO A 111 -12.40 -8.14 -12.00
C PRO A 111 -11.50 -6.95 -11.70
N ILE A 112 -11.91 -6.09 -10.75
CA ILE A 112 -11.17 -4.88 -10.38
C ILE A 112 -10.91 -4.82 -8.88
N ALA A 113 -9.66 -4.61 -8.53
CA ALA A 113 -9.23 -4.41 -7.14
C ALA A 113 -8.77 -2.97 -6.92
N ARG A 114 -8.86 -2.55 -5.66
CA ARG A 114 -8.25 -1.33 -5.15
C ARG A 114 -7.13 -1.72 -4.20
N ALA A 115 -6.02 -1.01 -4.30
CA ALA A 115 -4.90 -1.15 -3.38
C ALA A 115 -4.58 0.19 -2.72
N CYS A 116 -3.97 0.11 -1.55
CA CYS A 116 -3.36 1.24 -0.87
C CYS A 116 -1.98 0.79 -0.39
N ALA A 117 -0.96 1.59 -0.66
CA ALA A 117 0.43 1.30 -0.31
C ALA A 117 1.00 2.35 0.63
N ILE A 118 1.93 1.93 1.48
CA ILE A 118 2.77 2.80 2.31
C ILE A 118 4.21 2.63 1.83
N VAL A 119 4.81 3.71 1.33
CA VAL A 119 6.13 3.72 0.70
C VAL A 119 7.04 4.72 1.41
N SER A 120 8.24 4.31 1.79
CA SER A 120 9.25 5.23 2.30
C SER A 120 9.73 6.19 1.22
N LEU A 121 9.79 7.48 1.53
CA LEU A 121 10.44 8.46 0.65
C LEU A 121 11.96 8.41 0.72
N SER A 122 12.52 7.90 1.82
CA SER A 122 13.98 7.77 2.00
C SER A 122 14.57 6.64 1.17
N THR A 123 13.89 5.51 1.10
CA THR A 123 14.43 4.26 0.53
C THR A 123 13.66 3.75 -0.68
N ALA A 124 12.51 4.34 -1.00
CA ALA A 124 11.51 3.85 -1.96
C ALA A 124 10.97 2.45 -1.63
N ALA A 125 11.21 1.94 -0.42
CA ALA A 125 10.71 0.64 0.01
C ALA A 125 9.21 0.68 0.27
N ILE A 126 8.50 -0.35 -0.18
CA ILE A 126 7.11 -0.57 0.18
C ILE A 126 7.06 -1.19 1.57
N HIS A 127 6.56 -0.44 2.54
CA HIS A 127 6.41 -0.92 3.92
C HIS A 127 5.20 -1.82 4.09
N ASP A 128 4.10 -1.51 3.41
CA ASP A 128 2.89 -2.33 3.43
C ASP A 128 2.00 -2.08 2.22
N LEU A 129 1.13 -3.05 1.93
CA LEU A 129 0.17 -3.01 0.85
C LEU A 129 -1.11 -3.71 1.27
N ALA A 130 -2.23 -2.99 1.26
CA ALA A 130 -3.56 -3.57 1.44
C ALA A 130 -4.32 -3.59 0.12
N VAL A 131 -5.03 -4.70 -0.13
CA VAL A 131 -5.82 -4.91 -1.35
C VAL A 131 -7.24 -5.29 -0.97
N GLY A 132 -8.21 -4.65 -1.59
CA GLY A 132 -9.63 -4.93 -1.42
C GLY A 132 -10.42 -4.83 -2.71
N PRO A 133 -11.70 -5.25 -2.73
CA PRO A 133 -12.56 -5.04 -3.88
C PRO A 133 -12.77 -3.54 -4.14
N TYR A 134 -12.95 -3.19 -5.40
CA TYR A 134 -13.16 -1.79 -5.80
C TYR A 134 -14.48 -1.23 -5.26
N GLN A 135 -15.52 -2.06 -5.19
CA GLN A 135 -16.86 -1.70 -4.71
C GLN A 135 -17.20 -2.42 -3.41
N GLY A 136 -18.05 -1.81 -2.61
CA GLY A 136 -18.52 -2.36 -1.35
C GLY A 136 -18.37 -1.40 -0.17
N LYS A 137 -18.85 -1.83 1.00
CA LYS A 137 -18.66 -1.08 2.24
C LYS A 137 -17.27 -1.33 2.81
N GLN A 138 -16.60 -0.28 3.29
CA GLN A 138 -15.26 -0.35 3.88
C GLN A 138 -14.16 -0.84 2.91
N THR A 139 -14.31 -0.59 1.60
CA THR A 139 -13.35 -0.98 0.55
C THR A 139 -12.58 0.21 -0.02
N GLY A 140 -12.89 1.43 0.42
CA GLY A 140 -12.17 2.63 -0.01
C GLY A 140 -10.72 2.67 0.49
N GLU A 141 -9.88 3.44 -0.16
CA GLU A 141 -8.44 3.58 0.16
C GLU A 141 -8.21 3.97 1.62
N THR A 142 -9.03 4.88 2.17
CA THR A 142 -8.95 5.25 3.59
C THR A 142 -9.32 4.09 4.52
N ALA A 143 -10.15 3.14 4.08
CA ALA A 143 -10.44 1.93 4.84
C ALA A 143 -9.28 0.95 4.79
N LEU A 144 -8.65 0.81 3.63
CA LEU A 144 -7.43 0.00 3.46
C LEU A 144 -6.28 0.58 4.31
N LEU A 145 -6.06 1.89 4.28
CA LEU A 145 -5.05 2.53 5.13
C LEU A 145 -5.28 2.23 6.62
N ARG A 146 -6.52 2.25 7.09
CA ARG A 146 -6.81 1.92 8.50
C ARG A 146 -6.35 0.52 8.92
N THR A 147 -6.24 -0.43 8.00
CA THR A 147 -5.74 -1.79 8.31
C THR A 147 -4.22 -1.87 8.41
N MET A 148 -3.52 -0.79 8.02
CA MET A 148 -2.05 -0.74 7.97
C MET A 148 -1.46 0.33 8.90
N LEU A 149 -2.24 0.91 9.81
CA LEU A 149 -1.75 2.01 10.67
C LEU A 149 -0.62 1.59 11.62
N ASP A 150 -0.49 0.31 11.91
CA ASP A 150 0.60 -0.30 12.69
C ASP A 150 1.94 -0.37 11.93
N THR A 151 1.94 -0.02 10.65
CA THR A 151 3.14 0.12 9.82
C THR A 151 3.91 1.41 10.11
N PHE A 152 3.24 2.39 10.72
CA PHE A 152 3.89 3.63 11.14
C PHE A 152 4.49 3.50 12.54
N ASP A 153 5.70 3.99 12.68
CA ASP A 153 6.40 4.08 13.96
C ASP A 153 6.26 5.50 14.55
N PRO A 154 6.31 5.67 15.89
CA PRO A 154 6.34 7.00 16.50
C PRO A 154 7.51 7.82 15.96
N GLY A 155 7.23 9.08 15.61
CA GLY A 155 8.19 9.97 14.97
C GLY A 155 8.16 9.99 13.44
N ASP A 156 7.46 9.06 12.79
CA ASP A 156 7.26 9.12 11.34
C ASP A 156 6.43 10.34 10.91
N VAL A 157 6.52 10.67 9.63
CA VAL A 157 5.65 11.64 8.96
C VAL A 157 4.86 10.94 7.87
N ALA A 158 3.54 10.85 8.03
CA ALA A 158 2.65 10.33 7.00
C ALA A 158 2.35 11.43 5.97
N VAL A 159 2.71 11.18 4.72
CA VAL A 159 2.50 12.10 3.60
C VAL A 159 1.43 11.53 2.68
N PHE A 160 0.35 12.26 2.43
CA PHE A 160 -0.72 11.80 1.56
C PHE A 160 -1.53 12.93 0.95
N ASP A 161 -2.32 12.60 -0.03
CA ASP A 161 -3.18 13.54 -0.72
C ASP A 161 -4.38 13.98 0.16
N ARG A 162 -5.18 14.91 -0.38
CA ARG A 162 -6.38 15.46 0.29
C ARG A 162 -7.43 14.41 0.65
N TYR A 163 -7.46 13.27 -0.04
CA TYR A 163 -8.47 12.23 0.15
C TYR A 163 -8.33 11.53 1.50
N TYR A 164 -7.10 11.32 1.95
CA TYR A 164 -6.81 10.69 3.25
C TYR A 164 -6.91 11.66 4.43
N GLY A 165 -6.78 12.97 4.20
CA GLY A 165 -6.68 14.02 5.22
C GLY A 165 -7.98 14.28 6.00
N SER A 166 -8.65 13.23 6.50
CA SER A 166 -9.81 13.39 7.38
C SER A 166 -9.39 13.62 8.83
N TYR A 167 -10.22 14.34 9.62
CA TYR A 167 -9.96 14.55 11.05
C TYR A 167 -9.62 13.24 11.78
N MET A 168 -10.43 12.19 11.55
CA MET A 168 -10.25 10.93 12.27
C MET A 168 -8.99 10.19 11.85
N MET A 169 -8.61 10.27 10.58
CA MET A 169 -7.34 9.66 10.11
C MET A 169 -6.14 10.36 10.75
N ILE A 170 -6.13 11.69 10.74
CA ILE A 170 -5.08 12.48 11.38
C ILE A 170 -5.01 12.17 12.87
N ALA A 171 -6.15 12.15 13.57
CA ALA A 171 -6.19 11.84 15.00
C ALA A 171 -5.67 10.42 15.31
N LEU A 172 -5.98 9.42 14.47
CA LEU A 172 -5.49 8.06 14.64
C LEU A 172 -3.96 7.95 14.45
N LEU A 173 -3.40 8.71 13.53
CA LEU A 173 -1.96 8.78 13.31
C LEU A 173 -1.27 9.53 14.46
N GLN A 174 -1.81 10.68 14.86
CA GLN A 174 -1.26 11.45 16.00
C GLN A 174 -1.29 10.67 17.32
N GLN A 175 -2.33 9.85 17.56
CA GLN A 175 -2.36 8.95 18.73
C GLN A 175 -1.24 7.91 18.72
N ARG A 176 -0.64 7.65 17.57
CA ARG A 176 0.54 6.77 17.39
C ARG A 176 1.86 7.54 17.40
N GLY A 177 1.84 8.84 17.66
CA GLY A 177 3.02 9.69 17.60
C GLY A 177 3.51 9.97 16.17
N VAL A 178 2.62 9.85 15.18
CA VAL A 178 2.90 10.07 13.76
C VAL A 178 2.34 11.43 13.35
N ASP A 179 3.18 12.28 12.79
CA ASP A 179 2.74 13.55 12.22
C ASP A 179 2.23 13.38 10.80
N VAL A 180 1.44 14.33 10.36
CA VAL A 180 0.76 14.26 9.07
C VAL A 180 1.09 15.47 8.21
N CYS A 181 1.52 15.21 6.99
CA CYS A 181 1.63 16.20 5.92
C CYS A 181 0.61 15.86 4.85
N ALA A 182 -0.44 16.65 4.73
CA ALA A 182 -1.53 16.39 3.78
C ALA A 182 -2.06 17.68 3.19
N ARG A 183 -2.46 17.63 1.92
CA ARG A 183 -3.21 18.72 1.33
C ARG A 183 -4.60 18.80 1.95
N VAL A 184 -5.06 19.99 2.30
CA VAL A 184 -6.40 20.21 2.84
C VAL A 184 -7.46 19.86 1.77
N HIS A 185 -8.46 19.07 2.16
CA HIS A 185 -9.55 18.69 1.26
C HIS A 185 -10.39 19.92 0.88
N GLN A 186 -10.71 20.07 -0.40
CA GLN A 186 -11.42 21.25 -0.96
C GLN A 186 -12.79 21.55 -0.33
N ARG A 187 -13.46 20.54 0.25
CA ARG A 187 -14.71 20.71 1.00
C ARG A 187 -14.51 21.17 2.44
N ARG A 188 -13.26 21.31 2.88
CA ARG A 188 -12.94 21.72 4.22
C ARG A 188 -12.65 23.22 4.22
N HIS A 189 -13.49 23.97 4.89
CA HIS A 189 -13.29 25.40 5.05
C HIS A 189 -12.37 25.64 6.26
N CYS A 190 -11.13 26.06 5.99
CA CYS A 190 -10.25 26.62 7.01
C CYS A 190 -10.46 28.13 7.03
N ASP A 191 -10.96 28.65 8.12
CA ASP A 191 -11.08 30.10 8.30
C ASP A 191 -9.75 30.67 8.83
N PHE A 192 -8.90 31.10 7.93
CA PHE A 192 -7.59 31.67 8.24
C PHE A 192 -7.67 33.05 8.96
N ARG A 193 -8.85 33.61 9.16
CA ARG A 193 -9.05 34.77 10.03
C ARG A 193 -9.05 34.38 11.51
N ARG A 194 -9.22 33.10 11.81
CA ARG A 194 -9.20 32.51 13.17
C ARG A 194 -7.91 31.74 13.39
N GLY A 195 -7.47 31.68 14.65
CA GLY A 195 -6.24 30.98 15.02
C GLY A 195 -5.04 31.91 15.07
N THR A 196 -3.84 31.37 15.04
CA THR A 196 -2.59 32.13 15.20
C THR A 196 -1.83 32.13 13.87
N ARG A 197 -1.55 33.31 13.33
CA ARG A 197 -0.68 33.46 12.15
C ARG A 197 0.76 33.26 12.57
N LEU A 198 1.46 32.36 11.91
CA LEU A 198 2.87 32.05 12.12
C LEU A 198 3.76 32.67 11.04
N GLY A 199 3.22 32.88 9.82
CA GLY A 199 3.90 33.48 8.68
C GLY A 199 2.92 33.88 7.59
N ASP A 200 3.43 34.27 6.40
CA ASP A 200 2.58 34.74 5.31
C ASP A 200 1.64 33.66 4.76
N TYR A 201 2.07 32.40 4.78
CA TYR A 201 1.30 31.25 4.33
C TYR A 201 1.23 30.15 5.42
N ASP A 202 1.52 30.53 6.66
CA ASP A 202 1.56 29.62 7.80
C ASP A 202 0.60 30.09 8.89
N HIS A 203 -0.32 29.21 9.28
CA HIS A 203 -1.40 29.55 10.20
C HIS A 203 -1.81 28.36 11.05
N LEU A 204 -1.81 28.52 12.35
CA LEU A 204 -2.28 27.50 13.29
C LEU A 204 -3.79 27.63 13.49
N VAL A 205 -4.54 26.61 13.11
CA VAL A 205 -5.99 26.55 13.27
C VAL A 205 -6.41 25.35 14.10
N THR A 206 -7.48 25.51 14.88
CA THR A 206 -8.08 24.42 15.64
C THR A 206 -9.22 23.80 14.85
N TRP A 207 -9.18 22.47 14.69
CA TRP A 207 -10.27 21.72 14.08
C TRP A 207 -11.18 21.15 15.15
N THR A 208 -12.47 21.39 15.02
CA THR A 208 -13.48 20.78 15.89
C THR A 208 -13.66 19.31 15.50
N ARG A 209 -13.68 18.46 16.52
CA ARG A 209 -13.94 17.03 16.32
C ARG A 209 -15.32 16.80 15.68
N PRO A 210 -15.41 16.14 14.52
CA PRO A 210 -16.70 15.81 13.92
C PRO A 210 -17.36 14.65 14.66
N ALA A 211 -18.64 14.39 14.32
CA ALA A 211 -19.34 13.21 14.81
C ALA A 211 -18.57 11.92 14.49
N ARG A 212 -18.66 10.96 15.40
CA ARG A 212 -17.97 9.67 15.27
C ARG A 212 -18.48 8.93 14.01
N PRO A 213 -17.61 8.51 13.12
CA PRO A 213 -18.02 7.76 11.94
C PRO A 213 -18.46 6.33 12.30
N ALA A 214 -19.36 5.77 11.51
CA ALA A 214 -19.94 4.45 11.77
C ALA A 214 -18.94 3.28 11.85
N TRP A 215 -17.77 3.41 11.21
CA TRP A 215 -16.73 2.39 11.23
C TRP A 215 -15.90 2.38 12.52
N MET A 216 -16.03 3.41 13.37
CA MET A 216 -15.29 3.52 14.63
C MET A 216 -16.17 2.98 15.76
N SER A 217 -15.70 1.94 16.47
CA SER A 217 -16.41 1.40 17.62
C SER A 217 -16.57 2.43 18.76
N PRO A 218 -17.62 2.32 19.60
CA PRO A 218 -17.66 3.03 20.88
C PRO A 218 -16.44 2.64 21.71
N ARG A 219 -15.84 3.60 22.41
CA ARG A 219 -14.94 3.30 23.50
C ARG A 219 -15.72 2.90 24.72
#